data_3b8087f8e7f98f24cbcf4137756a4d00
#
_entry.id   3b8087f8e7f98f24cbcf4137756a4d00
#
_cell.length_a   1.000
_cell.length_b   1.000
_cell.length_c   1.000
_cell.angle_alpha   90.00
_cell.angle_beta   90.00
_cell.angle_gamma   90.00
#
_symmetry.space_group_name_H-M   'P 1'
#
loop_
_entity.id
_entity.type
_entity.pdbx_description
1 polymer ?
#
loop_
_entity_poly.entity_id
_entity_poly.type
_entity_poly.pdbx_seq_one_letter_code
_entity_poly.pdbx_strand_id
1 'polypeptide(L)'
;MKLSDAAEEIYSGLLDLMSEGGPGNFMVVSAGDIYVQFAGSPGNPSIVCESISNEYLPKKSKMSKKDIATLQSFGFVLGGDQIENFSRSYEIPTEAQARELADLTVRILREVYGVAPDGDVQIELSLE
;
A
#
# COMPACT_ATOMS: atom_id res chain seq x y z
N MET A 1 14.43 -4.21 -4.76
CA MET A 1 14.00 -4.48 -6.16
C MET A 1 13.52 -3.21 -6.81
N LYS A 2 13.44 -3.19 -8.12
CA LYS A 2 12.88 -2.03 -8.83
C LYS A 2 11.38 -1.97 -8.68
N LEU A 3 10.81 -0.76 -8.64
CA LEU A 3 9.37 -0.58 -8.59
C LEU A 3 8.66 -1.32 -9.73
N SER A 4 9.23 -1.29 -10.93
CA SER A 4 8.67 -1.98 -12.10
C SER A 4 8.57 -3.51 -11.93
N ASP A 5 9.32 -4.08 -10.99
CA ASP A 5 9.32 -5.53 -10.73
C ASP A 5 8.52 -5.90 -9.47
N ALA A 6 7.95 -4.90 -8.78
CA ALA A 6 7.38 -5.11 -7.45
C ALA A 6 5.97 -5.70 -7.46
N ALA A 7 5.21 -5.54 -8.53
CA ALA A 7 3.80 -5.96 -8.56
C ALA A 7 3.61 -7.44 -8.23
N GLU A 8 4.47 -8.32 -8.75
CA GLU A 8 4.38 -9.76 -8.50
C GLU A 8 4.61 -10.11 -7.03
N GLU A 9 5.59 -9.46 -6.41
CA GLU A 9 5.89 -9.65 -4.99
C GLU A 9 4.77 -9.13 -4.09
N ILE A 10 4.20 -7.99 -4.44
CA ILE A 10 3.06 -7.41 -3.71
C ILE A 10 1.85 -8.35 -3.80
N TYR A 11 1.57 -8.84 -5.00
CA TYR A 11 0.49 -9.79 -5.22
C TYR A 11 0.65 -11.05 -4.35
N SER A 12 1.84 -11.65 -4.39
CA SER A 12 2.15 -12.83 -3.56
C SER A 12 1.97 -12.54 -2.07
N GLY A 13 2.44 -11.39 -1.60
CA GLY A 13 2.29 -10.98 -0.21
C GLY A 13 0.82 -10.78 0.19
N LEU A 14 0.00 -10.20 -0.68
CA LEU A 14 -1.44 -10.04 -0.41
C LEU A 14 -2.13 -11.39 -0.24
N LEU A 15 -1.80 -12.38 -1.07
CA LEU A 15 -2.34 -13.72 -0.92
C LEU A 15 -1.93 -14.35 0.41
N ASP A 16 -0.67 -14.16 0.82
CA ASP A 16 -0.17 -14.69 2.09
C ASP A 16 -0.87 -14.04 3.29
N LEU A 17 -1.15 -12.74 3.23
CA LEU A 17 -1.90 -12.04 4.30
C LEU A 17 -3.26 -12.69 4.57
N MET A 18 -3.88 -13.23 3.54
CA MET A 18 -5.24 -13.78 3.61
C MET A 18 -5.29 -15.28 3.87
N SER A 19 -4.17 -15.98 3.75
CA SER A 19 -4.16 -17.44 3.82
C SER A 19 -3.26 -18.00 4.90
N GLU A 20 -2.31 -17.23 5.41
CA GLU A 20 -1.32 -17.70 6.38
C GLU A 20 -1.24 -16.76 7.57
N GLY A 21 -0.52 -17.19 8.62
CA GLY A 21 -0.33 -16.39 9.82
C GLY A 21 -1.58 -16.21 10.66
N GLY A 22 -1.86 -15.01 11.11
CA GLY A 22 -2.95 -14.69 12.02
C GLY A 22 -3.43 -13.25 11.90
N PRO A 23 -4.23 -12.77 12.88
CA PRO A 23 -4.87 -11.45 12.78
C PRO A 23 -3.90 -10.26 12.84
N GLY A 24 -2.65 -10.47 13.21
CA GLY A 24 -1.62 -9.42 13.22
C GLY A 24 -0.76 -9.36 11.97
N ASN A 25 -1.16 -10.03 10.88
CA ASN A 25 -0.41 -9.99 9.62
C ASN A 25 -0.34 -8.58 9.05
N PHE A 26 0.84 -8.20 8.56
CA PHE A 26 0.97 -6.95 7.80
C PHE A 26 2.06 -7.06 6.73
N MET A 27 1.98 -6.17 5.76
CA MET A 27 2.99 -6.02 4.72
C MET A 27 3.25 -4.53 4.49
N VAL A 28 4.52 -4.15 4.39
CA VAL A 28 4.93 -2.78 4.10
C VAL A 28 5.71 -2.77 2.80
N VAL A 29 5.28 -1.90 1.88
CA VAL A 29 5.98 -1.63 0.62
C VAL A 29 6.55 -0.22 0.74
N SER A 30 7.88 -0.10 0.74
CA SER A 30 8.53 1.18 1.01
C SER A 30 9.58 1.57 -0.02
N ALA A 31 9.75 2.88 -0.18
CA ALA A 31 10.79 3.49 -0.99
C ALA A 31 11.32 4.70 -0.19
N GLY A 32 12.41 4.48 0.56
CA GLY A 32 12.91 5.49 1.50
C GLY A 32 11.87 5.79 2.58
N ASP A 33 11.49 7.07 2.70
CA ASP A 33 10.49 7.53 3.68
C ASP A 33 9.04 7.29 3.24
N ILE A 34 8.84 6.88 2.00
CA ILE A 34 7.52 6.65 1.41
C ILE A 34 7.12 5.20 1.66
N TYR A 35 5.86 4.98 2.06
CA TYR A 35 5.35 3.61 2.20
C TYR A 35 3.86 3.52 1.96
N VAL A 36 3.46 2.33 1.56
CA VAL A 36 2.07 1.85 1.54
C VAL A 36 2.07 0.55 2.31
N GLN A 37 1.15 0.40 3.26
CA GLN A 37 1.10 -0.80 4.08
C GLN A 37 -0.29 -1.44 4.09
N PHE A 38 -0.30 -2.73 4.37
CA PHE A 38 -1.51 -3.55 4.31
C PHE A 38 -1.63 -4.38 5.59
N ALA A 39 -2.85 -4.48 6.10
CA ALA A 39 -3.19 -5.38 7.19
C ALA A 39 -4.30 -6.31 6.74
N GLY A 40 -4.17 -7.59 7.06
CA GLY A 40 -5.15 -8.61 6.72
C GLY A 40 -5.03 -9.81 7.65
N SER A 41 -5.93 -10.77 7.50
CA SER A 41 -5.91 -11.99 8.31
C SER A 41 -6.49 -13.18 7.54
N PRO A 42 -6.08 -14.42 7.90
CA PRO A 42 -6.60 -15.61 7.23
C PRO A 42 -8.12 -15.71 7.30
N GLY A 43 -8.73 -16.01 6.16
CA GLY A 43 -10.17 -16.19 6.07
C GLY A 43 -10.98 -14.89 6.00
N ASN A 44 -10.32 -13.74 6.06
CA ASN A 44 -10.98 -12.44 5.94
C ASN A 44 -10.63 -11.80 4.60
N PRO A 45 -11.60 -11.61 3.69
CA PRO A 45 -11.32 -11.01 2.38
C PRO A 45 -11.09 -9.50 2.43
N SER A 46 -11.30 -8.86 3.58
CA SER A 46 -11.10 -7.42 3.71
C SER A 46 -9.64 -7.12 4.09
N ILE A 47 -9.01 -6.23 3.33
CA ILE A 47 -7.66 -5.73 3.60
C ILE A 47 -7.73 -4.23 3.83
N VAL A 48 -7.09 -3.76 4.90
CA VAL A 48 -6.91 -2.33 5.16
C VAL A 48 -5.59 -1.89 4.56
N CYS A 49 -5.65 -0.87 3.71
CA CYS A 49 -4.48 -0.28 3.07
C CYS A 49 -4.27 1.13 3.60
N GLU A 50 -3.05 1.43 4.04
CA GLU A 50 -2.66 2.78 4.46
C GLU A 50 -1.54 3.30 3.59
N SER A 51 -1.63 4.59 3.23
CA SER A 51 -0.64 5.29 2.42
C SER A 51 -0.16 6.51 3.19
N ILE A 52 1.16 6.70 3.31
CA ILE A 52 1.74 7.74 4.16
C ILE A 52 1.24 9.13 3.79
N SER A 53 0.88 9.93 4.81
CA SER A 53 0.42 11.30 4.65
C SER A 53 1.56 12.31 4.80
N ASN A 54 1.28 13.56 4.44
CA ASN A 54 2.22 14.66 4.63
C ASN A 54 2.58 14.92 6.10
N GLU A 55 1.77 14.44 7.03
CA GLU A 55 2.07 14.52 8.46
C GLU A 55 3.41 13.88 8.79
N TYR A 56 3.74 12.76 8.13
CA TYR A 56 4.93 11.97 8.42
C TYR A 56 6.02 12.08 7.36
N LEU A 57 5.73 12.72 6.22
CA LEU A 57 6.72 12.85 5.15
C LEU A 57 7.68 14.00 5.44
N PRO A 58 8.99 13.83 5.14
CA PRO A 58 9.92 14.94 5.20
C PRO A 58 9.54 15.99 4.15
N LYS A 59 9.90 17.24 4.41
CA LYS A 59 9.52 18.40 3.58
C LYS A 59 9.79 18.18 2.09
N LYS A 60 10.91 17.56 1.75
CA LYS A 60 11.31 17.29 0.35
C LYS A 60 10.43 16.26 -0.35
N SER A 61 9.70 15.45 0.41
CA SER A 61 8.89 14.34 -0.12
C SER A 61 7.40 14.57 0.01
N LYS A 62 6.97 15.73 0.51
CA LYS A 62 5.54 16.00 0.70
C LYS A 62 4.79 16.02 -0.62
N MET A 63 3.58 15.47 -0.59
CA MET A 63 2.67 15.47 -1.72
C MET A 63 2.14 16.88 -1.99
N SER A 64 2.00 17.21 -3.27
CA SER A 64 1.29 18.41 -3.72
C SER A 64 -0.23 18.20 -3.55
N LYS A 65 -1.00 19.26 -3.70
CA LYS A 65 -2.47 19.16 -3.72
C LYS A 65 -2.97 18.23 -4.83
N LYS A 66 -2.28 18.25 -6.00
CA LYS A 66 -2.59 17.38 -7.12
C LYS A 66 -2.34 15.91 -6.76
N ASP A 67 -1.24 15.62 -6.11
CA ASP A 67 -0.89 14.26 -5.68
C ASP A 67 -1.92 13.72 -4.69
N ILE A 68 -2.32 14.54 -3.73
CA ILE A 68 -3.34 14.18 -2.75
C ILE A 68 -4.69 13.92 -3.45
N ALA A 69 -5.06 14.76 -4.41
CA ALA A 69 -6.30 14.56 -5.17
C ALA A 69 -6.26 13.25 -5.95
N THR A 70 -5.12 12.89 -6.52
CA THR A 70 -4.93 11.62 -7.22
C THR A 70 -5.13 10.45 -6.26
N LEU A 71 -4.53 10.50 -5.07
CA LEU A 71 -4.68 9.46 -4.06
C LEU A 71 -6.15 9.33 -3.61
N GLN A 72 -6.83 10.45 -3.40
CA GLN A 72 -8.24 10.48 -3.06
C GLN A 72 -9.12 9.90 -4.16
N SER A 73 -8.73 10.08 -5.43
CA SER A 73 -9.46 9.51 -6.58
C SER A 73 -9.44 7.98 -6.57
N PHE A 74 -8.46 7.38 -5.90
CA PHE A 74 -8.39 5.93 -5.69
C PHE A 74 -9.20 5.46 -4.47
N GLY A 75 -9.95 6.37 -3.83
CA GLY A 75 -10.80 6.05 -2.71
C GLY A 75 -10.15 6.18 -1.33
N PHE A 76 -8.91 6.66 -1.26
CA PHE A 76 -8.24 6.89 0.02
C PHE A 76 -8.79 8.14 0.69
N VAL A 77 -8.96 8.08 1.99
CA VAL A 77 -9.38 9.22 2.82
C VAL A 77 -8.39 9.40 3.96
N LEU A 78 -8.18 10.64 4.37
CA LEU A 78 -7.35 10.93 5.54
C LEU A 78 -8.09 10.43 6.77
N GLY A 79 -7.43 9.59 7.52
CA GLY A 79 -8.01 8.69 8.44
C GLY A 79 -8.76 9.14 9.60
N GLY A 80 -9.42 8.49 10.43
CA GLY A 80 -10.20 8.78 11.59
C GLY A 80 -9.39 9.31 12.77
N ASP A 81 -9.95 9.19 13.96
CA ASP A 81 -9.45 9.87 15.18
C ASP A 81 -8.01 9.55 15.56
N GLN A 82 -7.47 8.43 15.10
CA GLN A 82 -6.11 8.00 15.47
C GLN A 82 -5.23 7.64 14.28
N ILE A 83 -5.78 7.66 13.08
CA ILE A 83 -5.04 7.34 11.86
C ILE A 83 -4.78 8.64 11.11
N GLU A 84 -3.53 9.04 11.05
CA GLU A 84 -3.13 10.27 10.37
C GLU A 84 -2.60 10.02 8.96
N ASN A 85 -2.60 8.78 8.50
CA ASN A 85 -2.33 8.39 7.14
C ASN A 85 -3.63 8.30 6.33
N PHE A 86 -3.50 8.36 5.00
CA PHE A 86 -4.61 8.03 4.12
C PHE A 86 -4.89 6.53 4.21
N SER A 87 -6.15 6.15 4.24
CA SER A 87 -6.52 4.75 4.34
C SER A 87 -7.71 4.39 3.47
N ARG A 88 -7.78 3.13 3.11
CA ARG A 88 -8.90 2.53 2.39
C ARG A 88 -8.98 1.05 2.70
N SER A 89 -10.19 0.52 2.86
CA SER A 89 -10.43 -0.93 2.93
C SER A 89 -10.75 -1.47 1.54
N TYR A 90 -10.19 -2.63 1.22
CA TYR A 90 -10.42 -3.33 -0.04
C TYR A 90 -10.98 -4.72 0.24
N GLU A 91 -12.01 -5.09 -0.54
CA GLU A 91 -12.47 -6.47 -0.57
C GLU A 91 -11.73 -7.18 -1.69
N ILE A 92 -10.98 -8.23 -1.35
CA ILE A 92 -10.23 -9.02 -2.33
C ILE A 92 -10.58 -10.51 -2.22
N PRO A 93 -11.85 -10.88 -2.52
CA PRO A 93 -12.32 -12.26 -2.40
C PRO A 93 -11.66 -13.22 -3.39
N THR A 94 -11.00 -12.72 -4.43
CA THR A 94 -10.34 -13.53 -5.46
C THR A 94 -8.94 -13.05 -5.76
N GLU A 95 -8.16 -13.91 -6.41
CA GLU A 95 -6.82 -13.56 -6.88
C GLU A 95 -6.82 -12.39 -7.87
N ALA A 96 -7.90 -12.24 -8.65
CA ALA A 96 -8.02 -11.12 -9.59
C ALA A 96 -8.01 -9.77 -8.89
N GLN A 97 -8.75 -9.62 -7.78
CA GLN A 97 -8.75 -8.39 -6.99
C GLN A 97 -7.40 -8.16 -6.31
N ALA A 98 -6.75 -9.21 -5.84
CA ALA A 98 -5.41 -9.09 -5.27
C ALA A 98 -4.42 -8.58 -6.33
N ARG A 99 -4.51 -9.05 -7.55
CA ARG A 99 -3.68 -8.57 -8.67
C ARG A 99 -3.96 -7.10 -8.97
N GLU A 100 -5.22 -6.71 -9.00
CA GLU A 100 -5.61 -5.31 -9.21
C GLU A 100 -5.04 -4.40 -8.13
N LEU A 101 -5.10 -4.82 -6.87
CA LEU A 101 -4.55 -4.04 -5.76
C LEU A 101 -3.02 -3.94 -5.83
N ALA A 102 -2.34 -5.01 -6.23
CA ALA A 102 -0.89 -4.98 -6.42
C ALA A 102 -0.51 -3.97 -7.52
N ASP A 103 -1.20 -4.00 -8.65
CA ASP A 103 -0.96 -3.05 -9.74
C ASP A 103 -1.26 -1.61 -9.32
N LEU A 104 -2.35 -1.41 -8.57
CA LEU A 104 -2.70 -0.09 -8.03
C LEU A 104 -1.62 0.43 -7.08
N THR A 105 -1.04 -0.44 -6.24
CA THR A 105 0.03 -0.05 -5.32
C THR A 105 1.24 0.49 -6.07
N VAL A 106 1.65 -0.17 -7.15
CA VAL A 106 2.73 0.32 -8.00
C VAL A 106 2.38 1.67 -8.61
N ARG A 107 1.15 1.85 -9.07
CA ARG A 107 0.67 3.14 -9.60
C ARG A 107 0.70 4.23 -8.55
N ILE A 108 0.28 3.93 -7.32
CA ILE A 108 0.31 4.91 -6.22
C ILE A 108 1.74 5.38 -5.97
N LEU A 109 2.68 4.47 -5.87
CA LEU A 109 4.08 4.83 -5.63
C LEU A 109 4.65 5.67 -6.77
N ARG A 110 4.31 5.35 -8.01
CA ARG A 110 4.78 6.08 -9.18
C ARG A 110 4.06 7.41 -9.40
N GLU A 111 2.73 7.39 -9.40
CA GLU A 111 1.92 8.54 -9.82
C GLU A 111 1.66 9.54 -8.70
N VAL A 112 1.56 9.07 -7.45
CA VAL A 112 1.29 9.94 -6.30
C VAL A 112 2.60 10.41 -5.66
N TYR A 113 3.53 9.49 -5.41
CA TYR A 113 4.76 9.80 -4.69
C TYR A 113 5.98 10.03 -5.58
N GLY A 114 5.84 9.80 -6.88
CA GLY A 114 6.91 10.08 -7.83
C GLY A 114 8.07 9.10 -7.81
N VAL A 115 7.87 7.89 -7.30
CA VAL A 115 8.91 6.86 -7.33
C VAL A 115 9.16 6.44 -8.77
N ALA A 116 10.43 6.48 -9.21
CA ALA A 116 10.78 6.10 -10.57
C ALA A 116 10.59 4.60 -10.82
N PRO A 117 10.29 4.17 -12.06
CA PRO A 117 10.15 2.73 -12.36
C PRO A 117 11.39 1.89 -12.01
N ASP A 118 12.57 2.47 -12.10
CA ASP A 118 13.83 1.83 -11.71
C ASP A 118 14.24 2.16 -10.27
N GLY A 119 13.41 2.91 -9.55
CA GLY A 119 13.64 3.23 -8.14
C GLY A 119 13.57 1.99 -7.27
N ASP A 120 14.41 1.96 -6.22
CA ASP A 120 14.46 0.81 -5.32
C ASP A 120 13.28 0.82 -4.35
N VAL A 121 12.60 -0.31 -4.25
CA VAL A 121 11.56 -0.53 -3.25
C VAL A 121 11.86 -1.78 -2.44
N GLN A 122 11.39 -1.79 -1.21
CA GLN A 122 11.53 -2.91 -0.29
C GLN A 122 10.15 -3.39 0.13
N ILE A 123 9.99 -4.70 0.25
CA ILE A 123 8.75 -5.30 0.69
C ILE A 123 9.05 -6.12 1.93
N GLU A 124 8.36 -5.80 3.01
CA GLU A 124 8.48 -6.51 4.27
C GLU A 124 7.13 -7.14 4.60
N LEU A 125 7.09 -8.46 4.59
CA LEU A 125 5.91 -9.24 4.95
C LEU A 125 6.13 -9.83 6.33
N SER A 126 5.19 -9.57 7.24
CA SER A 126 5.23 -10.10 8.60
C SER A 126 3.95 -10.89 8.87
N LEU A 127 4.09 -12.19 8.99
CA LEU A 127 2.98 -13.09 9.31
C LEU A 127 3.03 -13.46 10.79
N GLU A 128 1.88 -13.31 11.44
CA GLU A 128 1.75 -13.61 12.87
C GLU A 128 1.85 -15.09 13.20
#